data_f5278d64ec9b196f6cbbf05a198b10e0
#
_entry.id   f5278d64ec9b196f6cbbf05a198b10e0
#
_cell.length_a   1.000
_cell.length_b   1.000
_cell.length_c   1.000
_cell.angle_alpha   90.00
_cell.angle_beta   90.00
_cell.angle_gamma   90.00
#
_symmetry.space_group_name_H-M   'P 1'
#
loop_
_entity.id
_entity.type
_entity.pdbx_description
1 polymer ?
#
loop_
_entity_poly.entity_id
_entity_poly.type
_entity_poly.pdbx_seq_one_letter_code
_entity_poly.pdbx_strand_id
1 'polypeptide(L)'
;ETIRTQIGQLMDEAFFYADVEATSREEILQQMGSRLEAAGIVNEDFLPSVLKRESLSSTDFDYSIAIPHPLHPSSKRSMISIAVLREPIQWNHFPVKLVILLALKEEDMEFMQLFLRWLGKQLDSPDKMMCLLEAKNVESFIQAIR
;
A
#
# COMPACT_ATOMS: atom_id res chain seq x y z
N GLU A 1 5.80 7.15 -17.67
CA GLU A 1 6.94 6.23 -17.58
C GLU A 1 7.78 6.49 -16.34
N THR A 2 8.06 7.76 -16.04
CA THR A 2 8.85 8.12 -14.87
C THR A 2 8.19 7.60 -13.57
N ILE A 3 6.86 7.71 -13.46
CA ILE A 3 6.16 7.28 -12.26
C ILE A 3 6.27 5.76 -12.08
N ARG A 4 6.19 4.98 -13.16
CA ARG A 4 6.31 3.51 -13.06
C ARG A 4 7.70 3.11 -12.60
N THR A 5 8.73 3.79 -13.09
CA THR A 5 10.10 3.54 -12.68
C THR A 5 10.28 3.83 -11.20
N GLN A 6 9.73 4.96 -10.73
CA GLN A 6 9.80 5.31 -9.31
C GLN A 6 9.06 4.30 -8.44
N ILE A 7 7.88 3.84 -8.87
CA ILE A 7 7.13 2.82 -8.14
C ILE A 7 7.98 1.56 -7.99
N GLY A 8 8.59 1.10 -9.09
CA GLY A 8 9.42 -0.10 -9.05
C GLY A 8 10.63 0.04 -8.13
N GLN A 9 11.22 1.23 -8.07
CA GLN A 9 12.37 1.47 -7.20
C GLN A 9 11.98 1.46 -5.72
N LEU A 10 10.71 1.72 -5.41
CA LEU A 10 10.23 1.78 -4.02
C LEU A 10 9.61 0.46 -3.56
N MET A 11 9.64 -0.58 -4.39
CA MET A 11 9.07 -1.89 -4.05
C MET A 11 10.17 -2.92 -3.89
N ASP A 12 9.90 -3.92 -3.03
CA ASP A 12 10.82 -5.00 -2.77
C ASP A 12 9.99 -6.26 -2.48
N GLU A 13 10.41 -7.40 -3.02
CA GLU A 13 9.70 -8.67 -2.80
C GLU A 13 9.58 -9.01 -1.31
N ALA A 14 10.52 -8.55 -0.49
CA ALA A 14 10.46 -8.79 0.95
C ALA A 14 9.23 -8.17 1.61
N PHE A 15 8.63 -7.17 0.96
CA PHE A 15 7.46 -6.45 1.50
C PHE A 15 6.26 -6.55 0.58
N PHE A 16 6.23 -7.59 -0.24
CA PHE A 16 5.07 -7.93 -1.06
C PHE A 16 4.47 -9.23 -0.53
N TYR A 17 3.21 -9.18 -0.14
CA TYR A 17 2.53 -10.33 0.46
C TYR A 17 1.32 -10.69 -0.39
N ALA A 18 1.33 -11.90 -0.94
CA ALA A 18 0.23 -12.39 -1.77
C ALA A 18 -0.59 -13.41 -1.00
N ASP A 19 -1.86 -13.50 -1.36
CA ASP A 19 -2.78 -14.52 -0.83
C ASP A 19 -2.83 -14.49 0.70
N VAL A 20 -2.92 -13.28 1.27
CA VAL A 20 -2.87 -13.08 2.72
C VAL A 20 -4.25 -13.27 3.33
N GLU A 21 -4.31 -14.00 4.44
CA GLU A 21 -5.53 -14.09 5.24
C GLU A 21 -5.48 -13.04 6.34
N ALA A 22 -6.52 -12.21 6.42
CA ALA A 22 -6.65 -11.21 7.45
C ALA A 22 -8.13 -10.99 7.71
N THR A 23 -8.49 -10.68 8.95
CA THR A 23 -9.88 -10.50 9.34
C THR A 23 -10.23 -9.04 9.60
N SER A 24 -9.23 -8.15 9.75
CA SER A 24 -9.47 -6.74 10.00
C SER A 24 -8.33 -5.90 9.43
N ARG A 25 -8.62 -4.61 9.23
CA ARG A 25 -7.59 -3.67 8.77
C ARG A 25 -6.46 -3.53 9.80
N GLU A 26 -6.81 -3.56 11.09
CA GLU A 26 -5.81 -3.45 12.15
C GLU A 26 -4.84 -4.63 12.11
N GLU A 27 -5.35 -5.81 11.85
CA GLU A 27 -4.52 -7.01 11.77
C GLU A 27 -3.52 -6.93 10.63
N ILE A 28 -3.99 -6.59 9.41
CA ILE A 28 -3.09 -6.54 8.27
C ILE A 28 -2.08 -5.39 8.39
N LEU A 29 -2.50 -4.24 8.92
CA LEU A 29 -1.60 -3.12 9.12
C LEU A 29 -0.52 -3.46 10.14
N GLN A 30 -0.89 -4.17 11.20
CA GLN A 30 0.09 -4.61 12.19
C GLN A 30 1.11 -5.57 11.59
N GLN A 31 0.65 -6.52 10.78
CA GLN A 31 1.56 -7.46 10.12
C GLN A 31 2.53 -6.73 9.20
N MET A 32 2.02 -5.85 8.34
CA MET A 32 2.86 -5.13 7.39
C MET A 32 3.81 -4.16 8.08
N GLY A 33 3.28 -3.39 9.04
CA GLY A 33 4.08 -2.39 9.75
C GLY A 33 5.18 -3.01 10.60
N SER A 34 4.89 -4.13 11.27
CA SER A 34 5.88 -4.81 12.09
C SER A 34 7.05 -5.33 11.28
N ARG A 35 6.80 -5.79 10.05
CA ARG A 35 7.88 -6.26 9.19
C ARG A 35 8.76 -5.12 8.70
N LEU A 36 8.16 -3.96 8.40
CA LEU A 36 8.93 -2.77 8.03
C LEU A 36 9.80 -2.30 9.20
N GLU A 37 9.26 -2.36 10.40
CA GLU A 37 10.00 -1.98 11.60
C GLU A 37 11.15 -2.96 11.86
N ALA A 38 10.89 -4.25 11.75
CA ALA A 38 11.91 -5.27 11.96
C ALA A 38 13.05 -5.15 10.95
N ALA A 39 12.77 -4.67 9.75
CA ALA A 39 13.78 -4.45 8.72
C ALA A 39 14.52 -3.12 8.86
N GLY A 40 14.14 -2.30 9.85
CA GLY A 40 14.80 -1.02 10.07
C GLY A 40 14.38 0.08 9.10
N ILE A 41 13.31 -0.12 8.34
CA ILE A 41 12.83 0.87 7.38
C ILE A 41 12.06 1.98 8.10
N VAL A 42 11.33 1.60 9.15
CA VAL A 42 10.58 2.54 9.98
C VAL A 42 10.93 2.30 11.45
N ASN A 43 10.62 3.28 12.31
CA ASN A 43 10.79 3.13 13.74
C ASN A 43 9.46 2.75 14.40
N GLU A 44 9.47 2.68 15.73
CA GLU A 44 8.32 2.25 16.52
C GLU A 44 7.12 3.20 16.43
N ASP A 45 7.31 4.43 15.98
CA ASP A 45 6.23 5.41 15.86
C ASP A 45 5.41 5.24 14.60
N PHE A 46 5.89 4.46 13.63
CA PHE A 46 5.26 4.34 12.33
C PHE A 46 3.86 3.73 12.41
N LEU A 47 3.75 2.54 12.99
CA LEU A 47 2.47 1.84 13.03
C LEU A 47 1.41 2.60 13.82
N PRO A 48 1.72 3.13 15.02
CA PRO A 48 0.73 3.97 15.71
C PRO A 48 0.28 5.16 14.88
N SER A 49 1.18 5.78 14.12
CA SER A 49 0.85 6.92 13.27
C SER A 49 -0.07 6.51 12.13
N VAL A 50 0.17 5.35 11.50
CA VAL A 50 -0.69 4.83 10.45
C VAL A 50 -2.09 4.54 10.99
N LEU A 51 -2.18 3.88 12.14
CA LEU A 51 -3.47 3.54 12.74
C LEU A 51 -4.24 4.81 13.12
N LYS A 52 -3.56 5.81 13.64
CA LYS A 52 -4.18 7.09 13.99
C LYS A 52 -4.71 7.78 12.74
N ARG A 53 -3.91 7.82 11.68
CA ARG A 53 -4.33 8.44 10.41
C ARG A 53 -5.59 7.76 9.86
N GLU A 54 -5.62 6.40 9.87
CA GLU A 54 -6.78 5.66 9.41
C GLU A 54 -8.02 5.96 10.25
N SER A 55 -7.86 6.14 11.56
CA SER A 55 -8.98 6.40 12.45
C SER A 55 -9.58 7.78 12.22
N LEU A 56 -8.78 8.73 11.76
CA LEU A 56 -9.26 10.09 11.48
C LEU A 56 -10.03 10.18 10.17
N SER A 57 -9.54 9.48 9.16
CA SER A 57 -10.17 9.46 7.84
C SER A 57 -9.65 8.24 7.10
N SER A 58 -10.56 7.33 6.75
CA SER A 58 -10.19 6.08 6.12
C SER A 58 -9.60 6.29 4.73
N THR A 59 -8.65 5.43 4.34
CA THR A 59 -8.00 5.50 3.03
C THR A 59 -8.57 4.49 2.04
N ASP A 60 -9.71 3.87 2.35
CA ASP A 60 -10.31 2.91 1.44
C ASP A 60 -11.02 3.61 0.28
N PHE A 61 -10.87 3.00 -0.90
CA PHE A 61 -11.54 3.46 -2.11
C PHE A 61 -12.48 2.39 -2.60
N ASP A 62 -13.48 2.79 -3.38
CA ASP A 62 -14.17 1.87 -4.24
C ASP A 62 -13.12 1.17 -5.11
N TYR A 63 -13.38 0.00 -5.66
CA TYR A 63 -12.41 -0.83 -6.40
C TYR A 63 -11.51 -1.67 -5.51
N SER A 64 -11.87 -1.86 -4.24
CA SER A 64 -11.22 -2.82 -3.34
C SER A 64 -9.79 -2.44 -2.93
N ILE A 65 -9.46 -1.15 -2.87
CA ILE A 65 -8.11 -0.68 -2.55
C ILE A 65 -8.11 0.22 -1.33
N ALA A 66 -7.10 0.06 -0.47
CA ALA A 66 -6.79 1.03 0.59
C ALA A 66 -5.32 1.43 0.47
N ILE A 67 -5.03 2.70 0.80
CA ILE A 67 -3.67 3.24 0.72
C ILE A 67 -3.29 3.86 2.06
N PRO A 68 -3.08 3.03 3.09
CA PRO A 68 -2.71 3.56 4.41
C PRO A 68 -1.33 4.19 4.40
N HIS A 69 -1.17 5.21 5.23
CA HIS A 69 0.09 5.92 5.41
C HIS A 69 0.06 6.63 6.77
N PRO A 70 1.23 7.03 7.32
CA PRO A 70 1.26 7.67 8.63
C PRO A 70 0.81 9.12 8.56
N LEU A 71 0.54 9.72 9.72
CA LEU A 71 0.21 11.14 9.83
C LEU A 71 1.36 12.02 9.31
N HIS A 72 2.59 11.61 9.61
CA HIS A 72 3.78 12.37 9.23
C HIS A 72 4.79 11.42 8.60
N PRO A 73 5.46 11.86 7.52
CA PRO A 73 6.50 11.03 6.91
C PRO A 73 7.70 10.95 7.87
N SER A 74 8.05 9.73 8.27
CA SER A 74 9.11 9.51 9.25
C SER A 74 9.94 8.28 8.94
N SER A 75 9.81 7.73 7.74
CA SER A 75 10.55 6.52 7.38
C SER A 75 12.03 6.84 7.16
N LYS A 76 12.88 5.88 7.52
CA LYS A 76 14.32 5.99 7.28
C LYS A 76 14.63 5.76 5.81
N ARG A 77 13.80 4.98 5.15
CA ARG A 77 13.90 4.65 3.73
C ARG A 77 12.48 4.61 3.17
N SER A 78 12.31 5.06 1.93
CA SER A 78 10.99 5.00 1.32
C SER A 78 10.71 3.60 0.78
N MET A 79 9.51 3.08 1.06
CA MET A 79 9.11 1.74 0.66
C MET A 79 7.60 1.72 0.43
N ILE A 80 7.19 1.05 -0.64
CA ILE A 80 5.79 0.74 -0.89
C ILE A 80 5.59 -0.73 -0.56
N SER A 81 4.84 -1.01 0.50
CA SER A 81 4.53 -2.38 0.90
C SER A 81 3.15 -2.75 0.39
N ILE A 82 3.02 -3.94 -0.20
CA ILE A 82 1.79 -4.39 -0.84
C ILE A 82 1.29 -5.66 -0.15
N ALA A 83 0.00 -5.73 0.10
CA ALA A 83 -0.65 -6.97 0.51
C ALA A 83 -1.87 -7.21 -0.37
N VAL A 84 -1.93 -8.39 -0.99
CA VAL A 84 -3.11 -8.84 -1.72
C VAL A 84 -3.79 -9.87 -0.84
N LEU A 85 -5.00 -9.57 -0.38
CA LEU A 85 -5.71 -10.42 0.55
C LEU A 85 -6.40 -11.56 -0.22
N ARG A 86 -6.51 -12.72 0.43
CA ARG A 86 -7.21 -13.86 -0.15
C ARG A 86 -8.68 -13.53 -0.35
N GLU A 87 -9.30 -12.95 0.68
CA GLU A 87 -10.69 -12.51 0.64
C GLU A 87 -10.76 -11.04 1.01
N PRO A 88 -11.66 -10.26 0.39
CA PRO A 88 -11.82 -8.87 0.79
C PRO A 88 -12.25 -8.75 2.24
N ILE A 89 -11.78 -7.71 2.92
CA ILE A 89 -12.21 -7.40 4.27
C ILE A 89 -12.89 -6.03 4.27
N GLN A 90 -13.87 -5.86 5.15
CA GLN A 90 -14.52 -4.57 5.31
C GLN A 90 -13.53 -3.61 5.98
N TRP A 91 -13.11 -2.59 5.25
CA TRP A 91 -12.10 -1.64 5.75
C TRP A 91 -12.75 -0.54 6.58
N ASN A 92 -13.57 0.24 5.93
CA ASN A 92 -14.46 1.21 6.58
C ASN A 92 -15.71 1.34 5.70
N HIS A 93 -15.62 2.10 4.60
CA HIS A 93 -16.75 2.26 3.69
C HIS A 93 -16.83 1.16 2.64
N PHE A 94 -15.70 0.56 2.30
CA PHE A 94 -15.59 -0.37 1.17
C PHE A 94 -14.90 -1.67 1.58
N PRO A 95 -15.22 -2.78 0.90
CA PRO A 95 -14.39 -3.97 1.02
C PRO A 95 -13.04 -3.73 0.36
N VAL A 96 -11.97 -4.26 0.94
CA VAL A 96 -10.60 -4.05 0.46
C VAL A 96 -9.92 -5.40 0.28
N LYS A 97 -9.30 -5.58 -0.88
CA LYS A 97 -8.50 -6.76 -1.17
C LYS A 97 -7.03 -6.39 -1.42
N LEU A 98 -6.75 -5.16 -1.85
CA LEU A 98 -5.40 -4.69 -2.12
C LEU A 98 -5.05 -3.57 -1.15
N VAL A 99 -4.01 -3.80 -0.34
CA VAL A 99 -3.52 -2.82 0.62
C VAL A 99 -2.17 -2.30 0.14
N ILE A 100 -2.06 -1.00 -0.04
CA ILE A 100 -0.83 -0.33 -0.47
C ILE A 100 -0.37 0.55 0.69
N LEU A 101 0.56 0.06 1.49
CA LEU A 101 1.07 0.78 2.65
C LEU A 101 2.28 1.62 2.25
N LEU A 102 2.16 2.93 2.40
CA LEU A 102 3.21 3.86 2.00
C LEU A 102 4.05 4.26 3.21
N ALA A 103 5.32 3.89 3.17
CA ALA A 103 6.31 4.29 4.17
C ALA A 103 7.31 5.18 3.44
N LEU A 104 7.14 6.51 3.55
CA LEU A 104 7.91 7.45 2.75
C LEU A 104 8.75 8.37 3.63
N LYS A 105 9.94 8.72 3.15
CA LYS A 105 10.74 9.80 3.71
C LYS A 105 10.06 11.12 3.37
N GLU A 106 10.31 12.14 4.21
CA GLU A 106 9.72 13.45 3.97
C GLU A 106 10.05 13.99 2.59
N GLU A 107 11.27 13.78 2.12
CA GLU A 107 11.71 14.26 0.82
C GLU A 107 10.98 13.58 -0.36
N ASP A 108 10.32 12.46 -0.12
CA ASP A 108 9.58 11.73 -1.15
C ASP A 108 8.08 11.99 -1.12
N MET A 109 7.62 12.98 -0.36
CA MET A 109 6.19 13.25 -0.23
C MET A 109 5.54 13.75 -1.52
N GLU A 110 6.30 14.41 -2.38
CA GLU A 110 5.78 14.80 -3.69
C GLU A 110 5.41 13.58 -4.52
N PHE A 111 6.17 12.50 -4.37
CA PHE A 111 5.88 11.26 -5.05
C PHE A 111 4.49 10.72 -4.67
N MET A 112 4.09 10.87 -3.42
CA MET A 112 2.79 10.36 -3.00
C MET A 112 1.64 10.98 -3.80
N GLN A 113 1.70 12.30 -4.04
CA GLN A 113 0.66 12.96 -4.82
C GLN A 113 0.66 12.50 -6.27
N LEU A 114 1.84 12.33 -6.84
CA LEU A 114 1.96 11.80 -8.20
C LEU A 114 1.43 10.39 -8.29
N PHE A 115 1.74 9.56 -7.29
CA PHE A 115 1.30 8.17 -7.23
C PHE A 115 -0.23 8.09 -7.15
N LEU A 116 -0.84 8.89 -6.28
CA LEU A 116 -2.30 8.88 -6.13
C LEU A 116 -3.00 9.33 -7.40
N ARG A 117 -2.46 10.36 -8.06
CA ARG A 117 -3.02 10.83 -9.33
C ARG A 117 -2.88 9.77 -10.42
N TRP A 118 -1.71 9.15 -10.49
CA TRP A 118 -1.46 8.10 -11.47
C TRP A 118 -2.39 6.90 -11.21
N LEU A 119 -2.52 6.49 -9.95
CA LEU A 119 -3.38 5.37 -9.59
C LEU A 119 -4.82 5.64 -9.99
N GLY A 120 -5.31 6.87 -9.77
CA GLY A 120 -6.66 7.24 -10.15
C GLY A 120 -6.94 6.99 -11.64
N LYS A 121 -5.94 7.21 -12.49
CA LYS A 121 -6.07 6.94 -13.93
C LYS A 121 -6.15 5.44 -14.21
N GLN A 122 -5.43 4.62 -13.44
CA GLN A 122 -5.45 3.17 -13.62
C GLN A 122 -6.80 2.59 -13.23
N LEU A 123 -7.48 3.21 -12.27
CA LEU A 123 -8.79 2.74 -11.80
C LEU A 123 -9.87 2.81 -12.88
N ASP A 124 -9.63 3.56 -13.94
CA ASP A 124 -10.58 3.64 -15.06
C ASP A 124 -10.59 2.37 -15.93
N SER A 125 -9.62 1.48 -15.75
CA SER A 125 -9.52 0.25 -16.53
C SER A 125 -9.86 -0.97 -15.67
N PRO A 126 -11.03 -1.62 -15.88
CA PRO A 126 -11.37 -2.83 -15.13
C PRO A 126 -10.35 -3.95 -15.30
N ASP A 127 -9.76 -4.09 -16.48
CA ASP A 127 -8.77 -5.14 -16.73
C ASP A 127 -7.51 -4.93 -15.90
N LYS A 128 -7.02 -3.70 -15.82
CA LYS A 128 -5.86 -3.40 -15.00
C LYS A 128 -6.15 -3.64 -13.53
N MET A 129 -7.35 -3.28 -13.08
CA MET A 129 -7.74 -3.51 -11.70
C MET A 129 -7.76 -4.99 -11.35
N MET A 130 -8.31 -5.82 -12.24
CA MET A 130 -8.30 -7.26 -12.00
C MET A 130 -6.87 -7.79 -11.89
N CYS A 131 -5.99 -7.36 -12.77
CA CYS A 131 -4.60 -7.79 -12.73
C CYS A 131 -3.91 -7.37 -11.44
N LEU A 132 -4.17 -6.15 -10.97
CA LEU A 132 -3.61 -5.67 -9.70
C LEU A 132 -4.11 -6.50 -8.53
N LEU A 133 -5.40 -6.81 -8.50
CA LEU A 133 -6.01 -7.57 -7.41
C LEU A 133 -5.59 -9.03 -7.40
N GLU A 134 -4.98 -9.51 -8.48
CA GLU A 134 -4.51 -10.88 -8.61
C GLU A 134 -2.98 -10.99 -8.63
N ALA A 135 -2.29 -9.88 -8.41
CA ALA A 135 -0.83 -9.88 -8.45
C ALA A 135 -0.26 -10.78 -7.35
N LYS A 136 0.79 -11.53 -7.67
CA LYS A 136 1.39 -12.50 -6.76
C LYS A 136 2.80 -12.12 -6.33
N ASN A 137 3.40 -11.13 -6.99
CA ASN A 137 4.75 -10.67 -6.67
C ASN A 137 4.93 -9.26 -7.25
N VAL A 138 6.08 -8.66 -6.98
CA VAL A 138 6.39 -7.31 -7.48
C VAL A 138 6.34 -7.28 -9.01
N GLU A 139 6.90 -8.30 -9.67
CA GLU A 139 6.93 -8.32 -11.12
C GLU A 139 5.52 -8.31 -11.72
N SER A 140 4.62 -9.17 -11.23
CA SER A 140 3.26 -9.21 -11.76
C SER A 140 2.49 -7.92 -11.45
N PHE A 141 2.77 -7.30 -10.30
CA PHE A 141 2.17 -6.01 -9.96
C PHE A 141 2.62 -4.93 -10.95
N ILE A 142 3.91 -4.85 -11.22
CA ILE A 142 4.47 -3.88 -12.18
C ILE A 142 3.92 -4.13 -13.59
N GLN A 143 3.81 -5.40 -13.99
CA GLN A 143 3.23 -5.74 -15.30
C GLN A 143 1.79 -5.27 -15.41
N ALA A 144 1.01 -5.35 -14.33
CA ALA A 144 -0.39 -4.97 -14.34
C ALA A 144 -0.60 -3.47 -14.59
N ILE A 145 0.42 -2.66 -14.30
CA ILE A 145 0.32 -1.20 -14.42
C ILE A 145 0.98 -0.66 -15.69
N ARG A 146 1.37 -1.52 -16.57
CA ARG A 146 1.94 -1.11 -17.86
C ARG A 146 0.90 -0.70 -18.88
#